data_fcba300720917eaad1df39a6895ad415
#
_entry.id   fcba300720917eaad1df39a6895ad415
#
_cell.length_a   1.000
_cell.length_b   1.000
_cell.length_c   1.000
_cell.angle_alpha   90.00
_cell.angle_beta   90.00
_cell.angle_gamma   90.00
#
_symmetry.space_group_name_H-M   'P 1'
#
loop_
_entity.id
_entity.type
_entity.pdbx_description
1 polymer ?
#
loop_
_entity_poly.entity_id
_entity_poly.type
_entity_poly.pdbx_seq_one_letter_code
_entity_poly.pdbx_strand_id
1 'polypeptide(L)'
;IQMNMQEMATAVVSKLPVKIIILNNRFHGMVRQWQDLFYNGRYASSDLENTPDFVKLAEAYGAVGLRANTMDDLDGVLKKAIETEGPVIVDVPTYRFENCYPMIPAGGCNHEMILEDPPELKQKQAGGTKVTPQDKDTVLTA
;
A
#
# COMPACT_ATOMS: atom_id res chain seq x y z
N ILE A 1 -4.25 -5.06 -8.12
CA ILE A 1 -5.06 -4.49 -9.22
C ILE A 1 -4.32 -4.52 -10.56
N GLN A 2 -3.03 -4.19 -10.61
CA GLN A 2 -2.29 -4.07 -11.87
C GLN A 2 -2.24 -5.36 -12.70
N MET A 3 -2.28 -6.54 -12.08
CA MET A 3 -2.26 -7.82 -12.78
C MET A 3 -3.59 -8.16 -13.46
N ASN A 4 -4.68 -7.52 -13.06
CA ASN A 4 -6.05 -7.76 -13.56
C ASN A 4 -6.79 -6.46 -13.87
N MET A 5 -6.07 -5.39 -14.22
CA MET A 5 -6.68 -4.07 -14.45
C MET A 5 -7.63 -4.07 -15.67
N GLN A 6 -7.45 -4.99 -16.62
CA GLN A 6 -8.33 -5.12 -17.78
C GLN A 6 -9.78 -5.44 -17.41
N GLU A 7 -10.01 -6.06 -16.24
CA GLU A 7 -11.35 -6.36 -15.74
C GLU A 7 -12.17 -5.11 -15.40
N MET A 8 -11.48 -3.97 -15.24
CA MET A 8 -12.14 -2.68 -15.05
C MET A 8 -13.03 -2.31 -16.22
N ALA A 9 -12.67 -2.68 -17.45
CA ALA A 9 -13.50 -2.44 -18.64
C ALA A 9 -14.85 -3.15 -18.50
N THR A 10 -14.86 -4.41 -18.08
CA THR A 10 -16.09 -5.18 -17.84
C THR A 10 -16.90 -4.56 -16.70
N ALA A 11 -16.24 -4.18 -15.60
CA ALA A 11 -16.91 -3.57 -14.46
C ALA A 11 -17.63 -2.26 -14.82
N VAL A 12 -16.97 -1.42 -15.63
CA VAL A 12 -17.53 -0.14 -16.08
C VAL A 12 -18.72 -0.38 -17.04
N VAL A 13 -18.53 -1.21 -18.08
CA VAL A 13 -19.59 -1.48 -19.06
C VAL A 13 -20.82 -2.10 -18.41
N SER A 14 -20.61 -3.01 -17.46
CA SER A 14 -21.67 -3.70 -16.73
C SER A 14 -22.19 -2.93 -15.52
N LYS A 15 -21.66 -1.72 -15.25
CA LYS A 15 -22.01 -0.86 -14.09
C LYS A 15 -21.95 -1.60 -12.75
N LEU A 16 -20.95 -2.45 -12.58
CA LEU A 16 -20.81 -3.23 -11.34
C LEU A 16 -20.43 -2.31 -10.18
N PRO A 17 -21.07 -2.42 -9.00
CA PRO A 17 -20.79 -1.57 -7.85
C PRO A 17 -19.52 -2.00 -7.08
N VAL A 18 -18.44 -2.30 -7.80
CA VAL A 18 -17.18 -2.76 -7.21
C VAL A 18 -16.41 -1.58 -6.62
N LYS A 19 -15.98 -1.71 -5.37
CA LYS A 19 -15.14 -0.73 -4.68
C LYS A 19 -13.78 -1.35 -4.42
N ILE A 20 -12.73 -0.77 -5.00
CA ILE A 20 -11.34 -1.22 -4.88
C ILE A 20 -10.60 -0.22 -4.01
N ILE A 21 -10.22 -0.64 -2.81
CA ILE A 21 -9.46 0.20 -1.88
C ILE A 21 -8.02 -0.29 -1.88
N ILE A 22 -7.09 0.57 -2.26
CA ILE A 22 -5.67 0.26 -2.37
C ILE A 22 -4.95 0.90 -1.18
N LEU A 23 -4.46 0.08 -0.25
CA LEU A 23 -3.54 0.53 0.79
C LEU A 23 -2.14 0.62 0.17
N ASN A 24 -1.77 1.83 -0.24
CA ASN A 24 -0.64 2.07 -1.12
C ASN A 24 0.62 2.49 -0.35
N ASN A 25 1.42 1.52 0.06
CA ASN A 25 2.72 1.77 0.67
C ASN A 25 3.85 1.94 -0.37
N ARG A 26 3.56 1.86 -1.66
CA ARG A 26 4.52 1.94 -2.77
C ARG A 26 5.65 0.91 -2.71
N PHE A 27 5.37 -0.23 -2.12
CA PHE A 27 6.30 -1.36 -2.08
C PHE A 27 5.58 -2.69 -2.33
N HIS A 28 6.31 -3.67 -2.82
CA HIS A 28 5.99 -5.05 -2.53
C HIS A 28 6.39 -5.33 -1.08
N GLY A 29 5.50 -4.99 -0.13
CA GLY A 29 5.81 -4.86 1.28
C GLY A 29 6.44 -6.11 1.90
N MET A 30 5.86 -7.29 1.67
CA MET A 30 6.42 -8.55 2.18
C MET A 30 7.79 -8.86 1.56
N VAL A 31 7.99 -8.59 0.28
CA VAL A 31 9.29 -8.78 -0.39
C VAL A 31 10.34 -7.85 0.22
N ARG A 32 9.99 -6.57 0.42
CA ARG A 32 10.88 -5.61 1.08
C ARG A 32 11.22 -6.06 2.50
N GLN A 33 10.25 -6.49 3.30
CA GLN A 33 10.46 -6.98 4.66
C GLN A 33 11.48 -8.13 4.72
N TRP A 34 11.40 -9.07 3.78
CA TRP A 34 12.39 -10.13 3.67
C TRP A 34 13.78 -9.59 3.28
N GLN A 35 13.84 -8.63 2.40
CA GLN A 35 15.10 -7.98 2.01
C GLN A 35 15.73 -7.23 3.18
N ASP A 36 14.91 -6.59 4.02
CA ASP A 36 15.37 -5.95 5.25
C ASP A 36 15.93 -6.96 6.26
N LEU A 37 15.14 -8.00 6.56
CA LEU A 37 15.44 -8.92 7.66
C LEU A 37 16.53 -9.94 7.31
N PHE A 38 16.56 -10.44 6.07
CA PHE A 38 17.39 -11.60 5.71
C PHE A 38 18.42 -11.32 4.62
N TYR A 39 18.35 -10.18 3.95
CA TYR A 39 19.23 -9.86 2.82
C TYR A 39 19.97 -8.53 3.00
N ASN A 40 20.15 -8.07 4.24
CA ASN A 40 20.90 -6.86 4.60
C ASN A 40 20.39 -5.58 3.91
N GLY A 41 19.08 -5.48 3.63
CA GLY A 41 18.50 -4.34 2.93
C GLY A 41 18.92 -4.22 1.46
N ARG A 42 19.32 -5.32 0.82
CA ARG A 42 19.62 -5.34 -0.62
C ARG A 42 18.32 -5.40 -1.42
N TYR A 43 17.72 -4.22 -1.62
CA TYR A 43 16.47 -4.11 -2.33
C TYR A 43 16.64 -4.38 -3.83
N ALA A 44 15.76 -5.21 -4.37
CA ALA A 44 15.69 -5.51 -5.79
C ALA A 44 14.22 -5.65 -6.20
N SER A 45 13.78 -4.81 -7.12
CA SER A 45 12.44 -4.83 -7.72
C SER A 45 11.26 -4.81 -6.71
N SER A 46 11.49 -4.30 -5.50
CA SER A 46 10.46 -4.18 -4.46
C SER A 46 9.89 -2.77 -4.32
N ASP A 47 10.61 -1.76 -4.78
CA ASP A 47 10.15 -0.37 -4.80
C ASP A 47 9.19 -0.14 -5.98
N LEU A 48 8.03 0.40 -5.67
CA LEU A 48 6.95 0.71 -6.61
C LEU A 48 6.67 2.22 -6.68
N GLU A 49 7.65 3.08 -6.39
CA GLU A 49 7.45 4.53 -6.40
C GLU A 49 6.99 5.06 -7.76
N ASN A 50 7.43 4.42 -8.83
CA ASN A 50 7.05 4.76 -10.20
C ASN A 50 5.82 3.99 -10.73
N THR A 51 4.94 3.51 -9.84
CA THR A 51 3.69 2.86 -10.26
C THR A 51 2.72 3.86 -10.88
N PRO A 52 1.76 3.39 -11.68
CA PRO A 52 0.71 4.23 -12.21
C PRO A 52 -0.06 4.97 -11.11
N ASP A 53 -0.50 6.19 -11.42
CA ASP A 53 -1.47 6.88 -10.59
C ASP A 53 -2.81 6.16 -10.68
N PHE A 54 -3.26 5.56 -9.56
CA PHE A 54 -4.48 4.74 -9.53
C PHE A 54 -5.76 5.54 -9.72
N VAL A 55 -5.76 6.83 -9.40
CA VAL A 55 -6.89 7.73 -9.68
C VAL A 55 -7.03 7.91 -11.19
N LYS A 56 -5.92 8.28 -11.86
CA LYS A 56 -5.90 8.41 -13.32
C LYS A 56 -6.19 7.10 -14.03
N LEU A 57 -5.74 5.99 -13.47
CA LEU A 57 -6.04 4.66 -13.99
C LEU A 57 -7.54 4.38 -13.97
N ALA A 58 -8.23 4.67 -12.86
CA ALA A 58 -9.68 4.54 -12.77
C ALA A 58 -10.39 5.41 -13.82
N GLU A 59 -9.99 6.66 -13.93
CA GLU A 59 -10.56 7.63 -14.89
C GLU A 59 -10.35 7.17 -16.34
N ALA A 60 -9.18 6.62 -16.66
CA ALA A 60 -8.88 6.10 -18.00
C ALA A 60 -9.81 4.95 -18.42
N TYR A 61 -10.31 4.16 -17.45
CA TYR A 61 -11.32 3.12 -17.70
C TYR A 61 -12.76 3.65 -17.65
N GLY A 62 -12.98 4.92 -17.29
CA GLY A 62 -14.32 5.48 -17.09
C GLY A 62 -14.92 5.14 -15.72
N ALA A 63 -14.12 4.68 -14.78
CA ALA A 63 -14.48 4.51 -13.37
C ALA A 63 -14.21 5.78 -12.56
N VAL A 64 -14.69 5.82 -11.32
CA VAL A 64 -14.38 6.92 -10.41
C VAL A 64 -13.09 6.62 -9.64
N GLY A 65 -12.13 7.55 -9.70
CA GLY A 65 -10.89 7.53 -8.92
C GLY A 65 -10.98 8.50 -7.75
N LEU A 66 -10.64 8.05 -6.55
CA LEU A 66 -10.59 8.86 -5.34
C LEU A 66 -9.26 8.64 -4.63
N ARG A 67 -8.81 9.65 -3.85
CA ARG A 67 -7.62 9.52 -3.01
C ARG A 67 -7.90 10.13 -1.64
N ALA A 68 -7.52 9.42 -0.59
CA ALA A 68 -7.48 9.94 0.77
C ALA A 68 -6.01 10.25 1.13
N ASN A 69 -5.65 11.52 1.22
CA ASN A 69 -4.27 11.91 1.50
C ASN A 69 -3.99 12.02 3.01
N THR A 70 -5.03 12.21 3.82
CA THR A 70 -4.93 12.37 5.26
C THR A 70 -5.96 11.49 5.98
N MET A 71 -5.78 11.28 7.28
CA MET A 71 -6.78 10.58 8.11
C MET A 71 -8.12 11.30 8.12
N ASP A 72 -8.09 12.63 8.10
CA ASP A 72 -9.32 13.44 8.11
C ASP A 72 -10.12 13.28 6.82
N ASP A 73 -9.46 13.01 5.69
CA ASP A 73 -10.12 12.76 4.40
C ASP A 73 -10.77 11.38 4.32
N LEU A 74 -10.24 10.40 5.10
CA LEU A 74 -10.51 8.97 4.89
C LEU A 74 -12.01 8.64 4.96
N ASP A 75 -12.67 9.07 6.02
CA ASP A 75 -14.10 8.79 6.24
C ASP A 75 -14.97 9.37 5.12
N GLY A 76 -14.69 10.62 4.74
CA GLY A 76 -15.40 11.29 3.65
C GLY A 76 -15.21 10.61 2.30
N VAL A 77 -13.99 10.21 2.01
CA VAL A 77 -13.62 9.52 0.77
C VAL A 77 -14.24 8.12 0.72
N LEU A 78 -14.19 7.35 1.80
CA LEU A 78 -14.80 6.02 1.86
C LEU A 78 -16.33 6.10 1.72
N LYS A 79 -16.96 7.04 2.40
CA LYS A 79 -18.42 7.27 2.27
C LYS A 79 -18.78 7.60 0.83
N LYS A 80 -18.07 8.55 0.20
CA LYS A 80 -18.24 8.89 -1.20
C LYS A 80 -18.06 7.70 -2.12
N ALA A 81 -17.04 6.86 -1.86
CA ALA A 81 -16.81 5.66 -2.66
C ALA A 81 -17.99 4.68 -2.58
N ILE A 82 -18.55 4.46 -1.38
CA ILE A 82 -19.67 3.55 -1.16
C ILE A 82 -20.94 4.07 -1.85
N GLU A 83 -21.20 5.37 -1.73
CA GLU A 83 -22.40 6.03 -2.29
C GLU A 83 -22.32 6.21 -3.83
N THR A 84 -21.15 6.16 -4.42
CA THR A 84 -20.95 6.30 -5.86
C THR A 84 -21.47 5.07 -6.61
N GLU A 85 -22.29 5.25 -7.62
CA GLU A 85 -22.71 4.16 -8.52
C GLU A 85 -21.55 3.70 -9.41
N GLY A 86 -21.51 2.39 -9.72
CA GLY A 86 -20.49 1.78 -10.57
C GLY A 86 -19.16 1.53 -9.84
N PRO A 87 -18.10 1.22 -10.60
CA PRO A 87 -16.80 0.89 -10.04
C PRO A 87 -16.04 2.13 -9.57
N VAL A 88 -15.38 2.00 -8.40
CA VAL A 88 -14.55 3.05 -7.80
C VAL A 88 -13.20 2.47 -7.40
N ILE A 89 -12.12 3.19 -7.66
CA ILE A 89 -10.80 2.93 -7.08
C ILE A 89 -10.50 4.03 -6.06
N VAL A 90 -10.16 3.63 -4.85
CA VAL A 90 -9.69 4.53 -3.79
C VAL A 90 -8.22 4.25 -3.53
N ASP A 91 -7.36 5.23 -3.75
CA ASP A 91 -5.94 5.18 -3.42
C ASP A 91 -5.74 5.78 -2.03
N VAL A 92 -5.27 4.97 -1.09
CA VAL A 92 -4.98 5.37 0.30
C VAL A 92 -3.49 5.21 0.54
N PRO A 93 -2.69 6.29 0.41
CA PRO A 93 -1.28 6.26 0.74
C PRO A 93 -1.07 5.85 2.20
N THR A 94 -0.24 4.84 2.43
CA THR A 94 0.10 4.34 3.76
C THR A 94 1.60 4.49 4.02
N TYR A 95 2.00 4.36 5.30
CA TYR A 95 3.41 4.41 5.66
C TYR A 95 4.22 3.37 4.89
N ARG A 96 5.35 3.81 4.30
CA ARG A 96 6.11 3.01 3.34
C ARG A 96 6.88 1.85 3.96
N PHE A 97 7.32 2.00 5.20
CA PHE A 97 8.32 1.13 5.80
C PHE A 97 7.75 0.21 6.89
N GLU A 98 6.44 0.19 7.06
CA GLU A 98 5.80 -0.72 8.00
C GLU A 98 6.05 -2.17 7.62
N ASN A 99 6.42 -2.98 8.60
CA ASN A 99 6.61 -4.42 8.47
C ASN A 99 5.47 -5.16 9.18
N CYS A 100 5.16 -6.36 8.72
CA CYS A 100 4.10 -7.19 9.30
C CYS A 100 4.68 -8.12 10.37
N TYR A 101 4.22 -7.97 11.59
CA TYR A 101 4.57 -8.83 12.73
C TYR A 101 3.29 -9.37 13.41
N PRO A 102 3.35 -10.52 14.08
CA PRO A 102 4.50 -11.42 14.23
C PRO A 102 4.85 -12.17 12.94
N MET A 103 6.11 -12.56 12.77
CA MET A 103 6.60 -13.27 11.60
C MET A 103 7.51 -14.44 12.01
N ILE A 104 7.31 -15.61 11.40
CA ILE A 104 8.20 -16.76 11.57
C ILE A 104 9.14 -16.82 10.37
N PRO A 105 10.48 -16.83 10.59
CA PRO A 105 11.45 -17.00 9.51
C PRO A 105 11.23 -18.33 8.76
N ALA A 106 11.58 -18.37 7.47
CA ALA A 106 11.51 -19.59 6.70
C ALA A 106 12.34 -20.71 7.35
N GLY A 107 11.70 -21.86 7.59
CA GLY A 107 12.31 -23.01 8.28
C GLY A 107 12.34 -22.88 9.81
N GLY A 108 11.85 -21.78 10.37
CA GLY A 108 11.78 -21.58 11.83
C GLY A 108 10.53 -22.20 12.47
N CYS A 109 10.55 -22.24 13.80
CA CYS A 109 9.45 -22.70 14.64
C CYS A 109 8.73 -21.53 15.32
N ASN A 110 7.55 -21.78 15.90
CA ASN A 110 6.74 -20.75 16.56
C ASN A 110 7.47 -20.00 17.68
N HIS A 111 8.41 -20.63 18.37
CA HIS A 111 9.20 -19.99 19.43
C HIS A 111 10.32 -19.08 18.89
N GLU A 112 10.60 -19.12 17.60
CA GLU A 112 11.56 -18.26 16.91
C GLU A 112 10.87 -17.06 16.23
N MET A 113 9.62 -16.81 16.59
CA MET A 113 8.82 -15.74 16.03
C MET A 113 9.46 -14.37 16.27
N ILE A 114 9.61 -13.61 15.20
CA ILE A 114 10.03 -12.20 15.25
C ILE A 114 8.77 -11.37 15.55
N LEU A 115 8.80 -10.61 16.64
CA LEU A 115 7.64 -9.85 17.12
C LEU A 115 7.66 -8.38 16.70
N GLU A 116 8.84 -7.84 16.40
CA GLU A 116 9.07 -6.44 16.03
C GLU A 116 10.35 -6.27 15.22
N ASP A 117 10.56 -5.09 14.65
CA ASP A 117 11.80 -4.78 13.94
C ASP A 117 13.01 -4.95 14.86
N PRO A 118 14.08 -5.66 14.41
CA PRO A 118 15.34 -5.73 15.13
C PRO A 118 15.92 -4.32 15.38
N PRO A 119 16.66 -4.11 16.49
CA PRO A 119 17.22 -2.79 16.82
C PRO A 119 18.07 -2.18 15.71
N GLU A 120 18.81 -3.02 14.97
CA GLU A 120 19.63 -2.56 13.85
C GLU A 120 18.79 -2.02 12.68
N LEU A 121 17.62 -2.61 12.44
CA LEU A 121 16.70 -2.16 11.42
C LEU A 121 16.02 -0.86 11.83
N LYS A 122 15.59 -0.74 13.09
CA LYS A 122 15.04 0.51 13.65
C LYS A 122 16.02 1.67 13.52
N GLN A 123 17.32 1.43 13.78
CA GLN A 123 18.36 2.46 13.64
C GLN A 123 18.58 2.87 12.18
N LYS A 124 18.59 1.91 11.26
CA LYS A 124 18.71 2.20 9.80
C LYS A 124 17.53 3.02 9.30
N GLN A 125 16.32 2.69 9.69
CA GLN A 125 15.12 3.43 9.32
C GLN A 125 15.13 4.85 9.91
N ALA A 126 15.58 5.02 11.14
CA ALA A 126 15.70 6.33 11.78
C ALA A 126 16.83 7.20 11.20
N GLY A 127 17.94 6.59 10.77
CA GLY A 127 19.14 7.30 10.30
C GLY A 127 19.27 7.47 8.78
N GLY A 128 18.60 6.65 7.99
CA GLY A 128 18.82 6.54 6.53
C GLY A 128 17.69 7.06 5.66
N THR A 129 16.52 7.27 6.21
CA THR A 129 15.38 7.74 5.43
C THR A 129 15.20 9.22 5.66
N LYS A 130 15.57 10.03 4.66
CA LYS A 130 14.95 11.36 4.56
C LYS A 130 13.46 11.09 4.34
N VAL A 131 12.71 11.04 5.45
CA VAL A 131 11.26 11.07 5.43
C VAL A 131 10.91 12.33 4.66
N THR A 132 10.43 12.18 3.44
CA THR A 132 9.96 13.33 2.68
C THR A 132 8.75 13.92 3.43
N PRO A 133 8.45 15.22 3.28
CA PRO A 133 7.24 15.80 3.88
C PRO A 133 5.97 14.99 3.58
N GLN A 134 5.91 14.32 2.43
CA GLN A 134 4.82 13.42 2.03
C GLN A 134 4.71 12.14 2.88
N ASP A 135 5.80 11.69 3.51
CA ASP A 135 5.78 10.51 4.38
C ASP A 135 5.29 10.82 5.81
N LYS A 136 5.30 12.11 6.22
CA LYS A 136 4.81 12.54 7.54
C LYS A 136 3.30 12.70 7.61
N ASP A 137 2.67 12.94 6.46
CA ASP A 137 1.21 13.15 6.36
C ASP A 137 0.48 11.88 5.91
N THR A 138 1.15 10.72 5.98
CA THR A 138 0.60 9.44 5.54
C THR A 138 -0.44 8.91 6.52
N VAL A 139 -1.56 8.49 5.99
CA VAL A 139 -2.85 8.26 6.67
C VAL A 139 -2.83 7.15 7.72
N LEU A 140 -1.88 6.24 7.70
CA LEU A 140 -1.86 5.10 8.64
C LEU A 140 -0.45 4.87 9.19
N THR A 141 -0.15 5.48 10.32
CA THR A 141 0.79 4.93 11.30
C THR A 141 -0.02 4.10 12.28
N ALA A 142 0.24 2.80 12.32
CA ALA A 142 -0.35 1.92 13.32
C ALA A 142 0.12 2.27 14.72
#